data_74c75fe7f1dffb50862eacffa9d2b8f1
#
_entry.id   74c75fe7f1dffb50862eacffa9d2b8f1
#
_cell.length_a   1.000
_cell.length_b   1.000
_cell.length_c   1.000
_cell.angle_alpha   90.00
_cell.angle_beta   90.00
_cell.angle_gamma   90.00
#
_symmetry.space_group_name_H-M   'P 1'
#
loop_
_entity.id
_entity.type
_entity.pdbx_description
1 polymer ?
#
loop_
_entity_poly.entity_id
_entity_poly.type
_entity_poly.pdbx_seq_one_letter_code
_entity_poly.pdbx_strand_id
1 'polypeptide(L)'
;MKIWMRALALALALLMGSAALAENMTLPEKIAAAEEEVLQWYEGGAAAEEDARRAVEYLLERGAALFANEGGWTDEEAVAASQAVTYLEQACARVGIAVDSPVVRLCSAMRTAVEQLCKQGLAWEDSGVASYAVAFEAAREELEADMDGNIAALCDRAAALKAALEQAEAETLQWIKEQGGVAREELEAAIAYLQEHAAELEKDISEVSDEVAEELTRALVCVEAALDAGMDEAGEALGDMAEQVRQGVDALWKEGKTWAEAGMDEVKAAYEAARDAVKEGWQDIAAAIGELFS
;
A
#
# COMPACT_ATOMS: atom_id res chain seq x y z
N MET A 1 -7.40 4.03 20.15
CA MET A 1 -6.21 3.65 20.93
C MET A 1 -5.02 3.24 20.08
N LYS A 2 -5.19 2.48 18.96
CA LYS A 2 -4.08 2.10 18.05
C LYS A 2 -3.45 3.28 17.30
N ILE A 3 -4.23 4.28 16.86
CA ILE A 3 -3.75 5.44 16.11
C ILE A 3 -2.78 6.31 16.92
N TRP A 4 -3.07 6.52 18.21
CA TRP A 4 -2.17 7.26 19.11
C TRP A 4 -0.84 6.57 19.38
N MET A 5 -0.82 5.23 19.36
CA MET A 5 0.42 4.46 19.50
C MET A 5 1.27 4.53 18.22
N ARG A 6 0.66 4.69 17.04
CA ARG A 6 1.36 4.77 15.73
C ARG A 6 2.03 6.13 15.53
N ALA A 7 1.30 7.23 15.78
CA ALA A 7 1.89 8.58 15.78
C ALA A 7 3.06 8.71 16.76
N LEU A 8 2.98 8.01 17.90
CA LEU A 8 4.09 7.95 18.86
C LEU A 8 5.29 7.14 18.33
N ALA A 9 5.06 6.11 17.49
CA ALA A 9 6.12 5.26 16.94
C ALA A 9 6.97 5.99 15.88
N LEU A 10 6.37 6.70 14.93
CA LEU A 10 7.14 7.50 13.96
C LEU A 10 7.84 8.68 14.64
N ALA A 11 7.16 9.37 15.57
CA ALA A 11 7.78 10.41 16.39
C ALA A 11 8.94 9.88 17.24
N LEU A 12 8.83 8.65 17.76
CA LEU A 12 9.90 7.98 18.47
C LEU A 12 11.00 7.49 17.52
N ALA A 13 10.67 7.00 16.33
CA ALA A 13 11.65 6.60 15.33
C ALA A 13 12.45 7.79 14.81
N LEU A 14 11.78 8.90 14.46
CA LEU A 14 12.44 10.13 14.00
C LEU A 14 13.16 10.91 15.12
N LEU A 15 12.71 10.79 16.39
CA LEU A 15 13.32 11.50 17.53
C LEU A 15 14.35 10.69 18.30
N MET A 16 14.25 9.35 18.24
CA MET A 16 15.10 8.47 19.03
C MET A 16 16.05 7.65 18.18
N GLY A 17 16.33 8.04 16.90
CA GLY A 17 17.26 7.31 16.04
C GLY A 17 17.60 5.97 16.67
N SER A 18 16.76 4.98 16.51
CA SER A 18 16.72 3.70 17.23
C SER A 18 17.92 3.47 18.17
N ALA A 19 17.80 3.81 19.44
CA ALA A 19 18.80 3.51 20.47
C ALA A 19 19.12 1.99 20.60
N ALA A 20 18.54 1.19 19.75
CA ALA A 20 18.73 -0.25 19.65
C ALA A 20 19.61 -0.69 18.48
N LEU A 21 20.05 0.21 17.59
CA LEU A 21 21.03 -0.19 16.57
C LEU A 21 22.34 -0.51 17.25
N ALA A 22 22.76 -1.78 17.16
CA ALA A 22 23.91 -2.30 17.87
C ALA A 22 25.14 -1.42 17.66
N GLU A 23 25.90 -1.13 18.71
CA GLU A 23 27.10 -0.27 18.73
C GLU A 23 28.17 -0.68 17.68
N ASN A 24 28.03 -1.85 17.07
CA ASN A 24 29.00 -2.41 16.10
C ASN A 24 28.52 -2.40 14.65
N MET A 25 27.35 -1.82 14.32
CA MET A 25 26.86 -1.74 12.95
C MET A 25 27.49 -0.54 12.20
N THR A 26 27.83 -0.75 10.95
CA THR A 26 28.19 0.34 10.03
C THR A 26 26.99 1.19 9.66
N LEU A 27 27.21 2.43 9.23
CA LEU A 27 26.11 3.32 8.83
C LEU A 27 25.18 2.70 7.76
N PRO A 28 25.69 2.04 6.68
CA PRO A 28 24.83 1.35 5.72
C PRO A 28 23.97 0.25 6.34
N GLU A 29 24.52 -0.51 7.30
CA GLU A 29 23.74 -1.55 7.99
C GLU A 29 22.66 -0.95 8.91
N LYS A 30 22.96 0.16 9.59
CA LYS A 30 21.98 0.89 10.39
C LYS A 30 20.83 1.43 9.53
N ILE A 31 21.15 2.00 8.37
CA ILE A 31 20.16 2.50 7.43
C ILE A 31 19.28 1.36 6.90
N ALA A 32 19.88 0.26 6.43
CA ALA A 32 19.12 -0.87 5.92
C ALA A 32 18.15 -1.45 6.97
N ALA A 33 18.61 -1.58 8.22
CA ALA A 33 17.77 -2.05 9.32
C ALA A 33 16.62 -1.08 9.61
N ALA A 34 16.89 0.22 9.58
CA ALA A 34 15.88 1.25 9.83
C ALA A 34 14.84 1.34 8.71
N GLU A 35 15.25 1.18 7.46
CA GLU A 35 14.34 1.09 6.31
C GLU A 35 13.44 -0.15 6.40
N GLU A 36 14.00 -1.31 6.75
CA GLU A 36 13.23 -2.54 6.97
C GLU A 36 12.22 -2.36 8.12
N GLU A 37 12.58 -1.68 9.21
CA GLU A 37 11.68 -1.37 10.30
C GLU A 37 10.49 -0.51 9.83
N VAL A 38 10.74 0.51 8.98
CA VAL A 38 9.67 1.33 8.40
C VAL A 38 8.77 0.49 7.52
N LEU A 39 9.31 -0.38 6.67
CA LEU A 39 8.53 -1.27 5.79
C LEU A 39 7.67 -2.24 6.59
N GLN A 40 8.19 -2.81 7.69
CA GLN A 40 7.42 -3.68 8.58
C GLN A 40 6.33 -2.94 9.35
N TRP A 41 6.60 -1.69 9.73
CA TRP A 41 5.65 -0.85 10.45
C TRP A 41 4.59 -0.24 9.53
N TYR A 42 4.94 0.06 8.27
CA TYR A 42 4.02 0.63 7.29
C TYR A 42 3.02 -0.43 6.85
N GLU A 43 1.81 -0.40 7.41
CA GLU A 43 0.75 -1.37 7.11
C GLU A 43 0.10 -1.16 5.73
N GLY A 44 0.65 -0.26 4.92
CA GLY A 44 0.10 0.09 3.61
C GLY A 44 -1.06 1.10 3.68
N GLY A 45 -1.68 1.35 2.53
CA GLY A 45 -2.75 2.33 2.42
C GLY A 45 -2.26 3.78 2.37
N ALA A 46 -3.14 4.73 2.68
CA ALA A 46 -2.81 6.14 2.71
C ALA A 46 -1.99 6.49 3.96
N ALA A 47 -1.07 7.45 3.80
CA ALA A 47 -0.30 7.96 4.92
C ALA A 47 -1.20 8.68 5.94
N ALA A 48 -0.83 8.62 7.23
CA ALA A 48 -1.44 9.51 8.21
C ALA A 48 -0.93 10.94 8.00
N GLU A 49 -1.85 11.92 7.99
CA GLU A 49 -1.52 13.31 7.66
C GLU A 49 -0.39 13.89 8.54
N GLU A 50 -0.48 13.65 9.85
CA GLU A 50 0.51 14.14 10.80
C GLU A 50 1.89 13.51 10.58
N ASP A 51 1.95 12.24 10.26
CA ASP A 51 3.20 11.52 10.01
C ASP A 51 3.82 11.91 8.67
N ALA A 52 3.00 12.05 7.61
CA ALA A 52 3.45 12.53 6.31
C ALA A 52 4.01 13.95 6.41
N ARG A 53 3.31 14.84 7.10
CA ARG A 53 3.75 16.23 7.35
C ARG A 53 5.08 16.26 8.08
N ARG A 54 5.21 15.53 9.18
CA ARG A 54 6.46 15.46 9.96
C ARG A 54 7.62 14.92 9.13
N ALA A 55 7.38 13.90 8.32
CA ALA A 55 8.42 13.35 7.46
C ALA A 55 8.90 14.38 6.42
N VAL A 56 7.97 15.09 5.76
CA VAL A 56 8.32 16.15 4.80
C VAL A 56 9.06 17.29 5.50
N GLU A 57 8.54 17.83 6.61
CA GLU A 57 9.16 18.92 7.37
C GLU A 57 10.57 18.53 7.83
N TYR A 58 10.75 17.30 8.33
CA TYR A 58 12.06 16.79 8.73
C TYR A 58 13.06 16.79 7.57
N LEU A 59 12.64 16.27 6.39
CA LEU A 59 13.50 16.23 5.22
C LEU A 59 13.83 17.64 4.70
N LEU A 60 12.90 18.58 4.75
CA LEU A 60 13.13 19.97 4.36
C LEU A 60 14.14 20.66 5.29
N GLU A 61 13.97 20.52 6.60
CA GLU A 61 14.87 21.13 7.59
C GLU A 61 16.28 20.53 7.51
N ARG A 62 16.39 19.19 7.52
CA ARG A 62 17.69 18.50 7.52
C ARG A 62 18.37 18.54 6.16
N GLY A 63 17.57 18.46 5.07
CA GLY A 63 18.10 18.65 3.72
C GLY A 63 18.68 20.05 3.51
N ALA A 64 18.01 21.09 3.97
CA ALA A 64 18.53 22.45 3.89
C ALA A 64 19.89 22.58 4.62
N ALA A 65 20.02 22.06 5.84
CA ALA A 65 21.28 22.04 6.57
C ALA A 65 22.36 21.21 5.86
N LEU A 66 22.00 20.06 5.32
CA LEU A 66 22.90 19.18 4.55
C LEU A 66 23.43 19.90 3.30
N PHE A 67 22.55 20.47 2.49
CA PHE A 67 22.94 21.11 1.23
C PHE A 67 23.63 22.47 1.43
N ALA A 68 23.39 23.15 2.55
CA ALA A 68 24.14 24.33 2.95
C ALA A 68 25.54 24.01 3.53
N ASN A 69 25.84 22.73 3.75
CA ASN A 69 27.07 22.27 4.41
C ASN A 69 27.28 22.91 5.83
N GLU A 70 26.18 23.08 6.55
CA GLU A 70 26.17 23.61 7.91
C GLU A 70 26.37 22.48 8.93
N GLY A 71 27.61 22.00 9.05
CA GLY A 71 27.98 20.90 9.94
C GLY A 71 27.83 19.53 9.28
N GLY A 72 28.59 18.54 9.77
CA GLY A 72 28.45 17.17 9.27
C GLY A 72 27.15 16.52 9.76
N TRP A 73 26.58 15.63 8.96
CA TRP A 73 25.49 14.76 9.41
C TRP A 73 26.02 13.70 10.35
N THR A 74 25.29 13.45 11.42
CA THR A 74 25.52 12.29 12.28
C THR A 74 24.91 11.03 11.68
N ASP A 75 25.35 9.86 12.17
CA ASP A 75 24.74 8.59 11.76
C ASP A 75 23.22 8.59 12.05
N GLU A 76 22.82 9.16 13.20
CA GLU A 76 21.42 9.23 13.61
C GLU A 76 20.58 10.09 12.65
N GLU A 77 21.13 11.21 12.18
CA GLU A 77 20.42 12.07 11.20
C GLU A 77 20.30 11.38 9.84
N ALA A 78 21.31 10.67 9.40
CA ALA A 78 21.26 9.91 8.15
C ALA A 78 20.23 8.76 8.22
N VAL A 79 20.17 8.04 9.35
CA VAL A 79 19.18 6.99 9.60
C VAL A 79 17.76 7.57 9.62
N ALA A 80 17.53 8.66 10.35
CA ALA A 80 16.21 9.29 10.43
C ALA A 80 15.75 9.86 9.08
N ALA A 81 16.67 10.42 8.28
CA ALA A 81 16.34 10.86 6.93
C ALA A 81 15.97 9.69 6.01
N SER A 82 16.67 8.57 6.11
CA SER A 82 16.35 7.37 5.35
C SER A 82 14.98 6.79 5.72
N GLN A 83 14.65 6.78 7.02
CA GLN A 83 13.32 6.38 7.49
C GLN A 83 12.21 7.28 6.94
N ALA A 84 12.39 8.60 7.00
CA ALA A 84 11.41 9.55 6.47
C ALA A 84 11.24 9.41 4.95
N VAL A 85 12.34 9.23 4.20
CA VAL A 85 12.31 8.97 2.76
C VAL A 85 11.56 7.68 2.46
N THR A 86 11.89 6.57 3.13
CA THR A 86 11.24 5.27 2.92
C THR A 86 9.74 5.35 3.20
N TYR A 87 9.33 6.02 4.29
CA TYR A 87 7.91 6.23 4.60
C TYR A 87 7.17 6.97 3.49
N LEU A 88 7.72 8.11 3.03
CA LEU A 88 7.10 8.92 1.99
C LEU A 88 7.09 8.21 0.62
N GLU A 89 8.13 7.44 0.28
CA GLU A 89 8.17 6.65 -0.94
C GLU A 89 7.08 5.57 -0.95
N GLN A 90 6.84 4.90 0.19
CA GLN A 90 5.74 3.94 0.31
C GLN A 90 4.38 4.64 0.16
N ALA A 91 4.20 5.79 0.83
CA ALA A 91 2.98 6.56 0.70
C ALA A 91 2.72 7.00 -0.75
N CYS A 92 3.73 7.55 -1.42
CA CYS A 92 3.64 7.95 -2.83
C CYS A 92 3.29 6.79 -3.75
N ALA A 93 3.91 5.63 -3.55
CA ALA A 93 3.66 4.44 -4.36
C ALA A 93 2.21 3.94 -4.19
N ARG A 94 1.70 3.96 -2.95
CA ARG A 94 0.34 3.49 -2.64
C ARG A 94 -0.77 4.35 -3.24
N VAL A 95 -0.59 5.65 -3.32
CA VAL A 95 -1.58 6.55 -3.92
C VAL A 95 -1.29 6.88 -5.39
N GLY A 96 -0.24 6.32 -5.97
CA GLY A 96 0.12 6.53 -7.37
C GLY A 96 0.55 7.98 -7.68
N ILE A 97 1.26 8.62 -6.74
CA ILE A 97 1.78 9.98 -6.94
C ILE A 97 2.73 10.02 -8.16
N ALA A 98 2.56 11.02 -9.00
CA ALA A 98 3.39 11.20 -10.19
C ALA A 98 4.88 11.37 -9.83
N VAL A 99 5.76 10.79 -10.67
CA VAL A 99 7.22 10.78 -10.46
C VAL A 99 7.82 12.20 -10.39
N ASP A 100 7.19 13.16 -11.04
CA ASP A 100 7.59 14.57 -11.09
C ASP A 100 7.01 15.42 -9.94
N SER A 101 6.24 14.80 -9.02
CA SER A 101 5.70 15.53 -7.87
C SER A 101 6.81 16.05 -6.94
N PRO A 102 6.54 17.17 -6.22
CA PRO A 102 7.53 17.75 -5.31
C PRO A 102 8.00 16.78 -4.23
N VAL A 103 7.09 15.94 -3.68
CA VAL A 103 7.42 14.96 -2.63
C VAL A 103 8.37 13.89 -3.18
N VAL A 104 8.11 13.33 -4.37
CA VAL A 104 8.97 12.30 -4.98
C VAL A 104 10.34 12.88 -5.32
N ARG A 105 10.40 14.13 -5.82
CA ARG A 105 11.68 14.82 -6.09
C ARG A 105 12.48 15.08 -4.81
N LEU A 106 11.80 15.48 -3.73
CA LEU A 106 12.43 15.64 -2.41
C LEU A 106 13.02 14.31 -1.94
N CYS A 107 12.24 13.24 -1.95
CA CYS A 107 12.69 11.90 -1.55
C CYS A 107 13.89 11.45 -2.39
N SER A 108 13.83 11.61 -3.71
CA SER A 108 14.92 11.22 -4.63
C SER A 108 16.22 12.00 -4.34
N ALA A 109 16.14 13.31 -4.12
CA ALA A 109 17.31 14.13 -3.78
C ALA A 109 17.94 13.70 -2.44
N MET A 110 17.10 13.51 -1.41
CA MET A 110 17.55 13.11 -0.07
C MET A 110 18.08 11.68 -0.05
N ARG A 111 17.44 10.71 -0.69
CA ARG A 111 17.93 9.32 -0.79
C ARG A 111 19.31 9.30 -1.45
N THR A 112 19.46 9.98 -2.58
CA THR A 112 20.74 10.02 -3.28
C THR A 112 21.83 10.67 -2.43
N ALA A 113 21.51 11.73 -1.71
CA ALA A 113 22.46 12.39 -0.80
C ALA A 113 22.92 11.45 0.32
N VAL A 114 21.98 10.79 1.00
CA VAL A 114 22.28 9.80 2.06
C VAL A 114 23.11 8.63 1.52
N GLU A 115 22.75 8.07 0.37
CA GLU A 115 23.52 7.00 -0.25
C GLU A 115 24.97 7.40 -0.59
N GLN A 116 25.18 8.62 -1.07
CA GLN A 116 26.52 9.10 -1.38
C GLN A 116 27.37 9.23 -0.13
N LEU A 117 26.82 9.78 0.95
CA LEU A 117 27.49 9.85 2.24
C LEU A 117 27.87 8.47 2.78
N CYS A 118 26.98 7.48 2.62
CA CYS A 118 27.23 6.10 3.05
C CYS A 118 28.30 5.39 2.24
N LYS A 119 28.27 5.54 0.90
CA LYS A 119 29.17 4.79 0.00
C LYS A 119 30.61 5.24 0.09
N GLN A 120 30.84 6.50 0.38
CA GLN A 120 32.17 7.08 0.17
C GLN A 120 32.89 7.36 1.48
N GLY A 121 32.17 7.44 2.63
CA GLY A 121 32.80 7.85 3.90
C GLY A 121 33.58 9.15 3.76
N LEU A 122 33.19 9.95 2.76
CA LEU A 122 33.95 11.10 2.28
C LEU A 122 33.51 12.37 3.01
N ALA A 123 34.41 13.31 3.05
CA ALA A 123 34.02 14.68 3.37
C ALA A 123 32.97 15.18 2.38
N TRP A 124 32.09 16.08 2.83
CA TRP A 124 31.04 16.69 2.02
C TRP A 124 31.49 17.13 0.61
N GLU A 125 32.64 17.79 0.55
CA GLU A 125 33.23 18.37 -0.67
C GLU A 125 33.53 17.33 -1.76
N ASP A 126 33.81 16.10 -1.35
CA ASP A 126 34.18 15.01 -2.25
C ASP A 126 32.99 14.07 -2.58
N SER A 127 31.87 14.23 -1.88
CA SER A 127 30.73 13.33 -1.98
C SER A 127 29.87 13.51 -3.25
N GLY A 128 29.98 14.65 -3.92
CA GLY A 128 29.11 15.02 -5.04
C GLY A 128 27.67 15.39 -4.63
N VAL A 129 27.34 15.40 -3.34
CA VAL A 129 26.00 15.69 -2.80
C VAL A 129 25.52 17.07 -3.23
N ALA A 130 26.41 18.06 -3.34
CA ALA A 130 26.07 19.40 -3.79
C ALA A 130 25.39 19.45 -5.18
N SER A 131 25.59 18.44 -6.04
CA SER A 131 24.94 18.37 -7.35
C SER A 131 23.42 18.15 -7.27
N TYR A 132 22.91 17.65 -6.14
CA TYR A 132 21.48 17.42 -5.90
C TYR A 132 20.80 18.61 -5.20
N ALA A 133 21.56 19.61 -4.77
CA ALA A 133 21.03 20.80 -4.09
C ALA A 133 19.99 21.54 -4.94
N VAL A 134 20.21 21.65 -6.25
CA VAL A 134 19.27 22.34 -7.16
C VAL A 134 17.93 21.61 -7.21
N ALA A 135 17.94 20.28 -7.30
CA ALA A 135 16.71 19.49 -7.30
C ALA A 135 15.98 19.54 -5.96
N PHE A 136 16.73 19.53 -4.86
CA PHE A 136 16.19 19.71 -3.52
C PHE A 136 15.54 21.09 -3.34
N GLU A 137 16.21 22.15 -3.71
CA GLU A 137 15.68 23.53 -3.58
C GLU A 137 14.41 23.72 -4.41
N ALA A 138 14.38 23.21 -5.64
CA ALA A 138 13.17 23.29 -6.46
C ALA A 138 11.98 22.52 -5.83
N ALA A 139 12.23 21.33 -5.28
CA ALA A 139 11.20 20.58 -4.58
C ALA A 139 10.74 21.30 -3.29
N ARG A 140 11.67 21.90 -2.56
CA ARG A 140 11.39 22.68 -1.35
C ARG A 140 10.47 23.86 -1.64
N GLU A 141 10.82 24.70 -2.64
CA GLU A 141 10.02 25.86 -3.01
C GLU A 141 8.58 25.49 -3.36
N GLU A 142 8.37 24.40 -4.10
CA GLU A 142 7.04 23.92 -4.47
C GLU A 142 6.27 23.36 -3.27
N LEU A 143 6.94 22.61 -2.37
CA LEU A 143 6.32 22.09 -1.15
C LEU A 143 5.96 23.20 -0.17
N GLU A 144 6.82 24.20 0.02
CA GLU A 144 6.53 25.37 0.86
C GLU A 144 5.37 26.20 0.30
N ALA A 145 5.18 26.21 -1.04
CA ALA A 145 4.08 26.93 -1.68
C ALA A 145 2.72 26.24 -1.49
N ASP A 146 2.67 24.90 -1.43
CA ASP A 146 1.46 24.11 -1.25
C ASP A 146 1.72 22.84 -0.42
N MET A 147 2.10 23.00 0.82
CA MET A 147 2.34 21.89 1.74
C MET A 147 1.07 21.07 1.98
N ASP A 148 -0.05 21.76 2.25
CA ASP A 148 -1.30 21.12 2.62
C ASP A 148 -1.87 20.27 1.47
N GLY A 149 -1.83 20.78 0.22
CA GLY A 149 -2.27 20.04 -0.95
C GLY A 149 -1.40 18.80 -1.22
N ASN A 150 -0.08 18.93 -1.08
CA ASN A 150 0.83 17.79 -1.26
C ASN A 150 0.65 16.71 -0.18
N ILE A 151 0.45 17.11 1.09
CA ILE A 151 0.18 16.17 2.18
C ILE A 151 -1.20 15.50 1.99
N ALA A 152 -2.23 16.26 1.64
CA ALA A 152 -3.56 15.70 1.37
C ALA A 152 -3.53 14.63 0.26
N ALA A 153 -2.73 14.85 -0.80
CA ALA A 153 -2.56 13.88 -1.86
C ALA A 153 -1.93 12.56 -1.36
N LEU A 154 -1.00 12.61 -0.41
CA LEU A 154 -0.42 11.40 0.21
C LEU A 154 -1.40 10.66 1.13
N CYS A 155 -2.43 11.34 1.60
CA CYS A 155 -3.43 10.82 2.53
C CYS A 155 -4.74 10.43 1.82
N ASP A 156 -4.76 10.41 0.50
CA ASP A 156 -5.93 10.01 -0.28
C ASP A 156 -6.15 8.49 -0.19
N ARG A 157 -6.96 8.09 0.79
CA ARG A 157 -7.29 6.69 1.03
C ARG A 157 -7.96 6.02 -0.17
N ALA A 158 -8.81 6.74 -0.91
CA ALA A 158 -9.48 6.15 -2.07
C ALA A 158 -8.47 5.84 -3.19
N ALA A 159 -7.51 6.75 -3.44
CA ALA A 159 -6.44 6.51 -4.40
C ALA A 159 -5.49 5.39 -3.94
N ALA A 160 -5.15 5.35 -2.65
CA ALA A 160 -4.32 4.27 -2.09
C ALA A 160 -5.00 2.91 -2.22
N LEU A 161 -6.27 2.81 -1.84
CA LEU A 161 -7.03 1.58 -1.95
C LEU A 161 -7.14 1.11 -3.40
N LYS A 162 -7.43 2.03 -4.33
CA LYS A 162 -7.45 1.71 -5.76
C LYS A 162 -6.14 1.09 -6.23
N ALA A 163 -5.00 1.71 -5.91
CA ALA A 163 -3.69 1.19 -6.31
C ALA A 163 -3.41 -0.20 -5.71
N ALA A 164 -3.80 -0.42 -4.44
CA ALA A 164 -3.64 -1.71 -3.79
C ALA A 164 -4.48 -2.81 -4.44
N LEU A 165 -5.74 -2.52 -4.81
CA LEU A 165 -6.61 -3.48 -5.48
C LEU A 165 -6.13 -3.80 -6.90
N GLU A 166 -5.68 -2.80 -7.67
CA GLU A 166 -5.06 -3.00 -8.99
C GLU A 166 -3.83 -3.92 -8.91
N GLN A 167 -3.01 -3.73 -7.89
CA GLN A 167 -1.85 -4.57 -7.65
C GLN A 167 -2.26 -6.00 -7.26
N ALA A 168 -3.19 -6.15 -6.32
CA ALA A 168 -3.67 -7.47 -5.86
C ALA A 168 -4.27 -8.29 -7.00
N GLU A 169 -5.05 -7.67 -7.88
CA GLU A 169 -5.60 -8.30 -9.08
C GLU A 169 -4.48 -8.77 -10.03
N ALA A 170 -3.53 -7.88 -10.35
CA ALA A 170 -2.44 -8.20 -11.28
C ALA A 170 -1.54 -9.32 -10.74
N GLU A 171 -1.18 -9.29 -9.46
CA GLU A 171 -0.37 -10.33 -8.80
C GLU A 171 -1.09 -11.69 -8.79
N THR A 172 -2.39 -11.70 -8.50
CA THR A 172 -3.18 -12.92 -8.48
C THR A 172 -3.32 -13.53 -9.88
N LEU A 173 -3.60 -12.72 -10.90
CA LEU A 173 -3.64 -13.17 -12.29
C LEU A 173 -2.29 -13.74 -12.76
N GLN A 174 -1.19 -13.08 -12.40
CA GLN A 174 0.14 -13.59 -12.71
C GLN A 174 0.41 -14.91 -12.01
N TRP A 175 0.11 -15.01 -10.73
CA TRP A 175 0.27 -16.23 -9.94
C TRP A 175 -0.55 -17.40 -10.51
N ILE A 176 -1.85 -17.20 -10.83
CA ILE A 176 -2.70 -18.21 -11.48
C ILE A 176 -2.07 -18.71 -12.78
N LYS A 177 -1.56 -17.79 -13.59
CA LYS A 177 -0.89 -18.12 -14.85
C LYS A 177 0.38 -18.94 -14.65
N GLU A 178 1.17 -18.65 -13.64
CA GLU A 178 2.41 -19.34 -13.32
C GLU A 178 2.12 -20.77 -12.78
N GLN A 179 1.06 -20.94 -12.03
CA GLN A 179 0.62 -22.26 -11.52
C GLN A 179 -0.12 -23.12 -12.58
N GLY A 180 -0.55 -22.51 -13.69
CA GLY A 180 -1.32 -23.20 -14.72
C GLY A 180 -2.81 -23.34 -14.38
N GLY A 181 -3.31 -22.57 -13.44
CA GLY A 181 -4.70 -22.53 -12.99
C GLY A 181 -4.80 -22.33 -11.49
N VAL A 182 -6.04 -22.27 -10.98
CA VAL A 182 -6.33 -22.20 -9.54
C VAL A 182 -6.37 -23.62 -8.98
N ALA A 183 -5.78 -23.89 -7.82
CA ALA A 183 -5.89 -25.18 -7.17
C ALA A 183 -7.23 -25.33 -6.44
N ARG A 184 -7.67 -26.59 -6.21
CA ARG A 184 -8.97 -26.88 -5.60
C ARG A 184 -9.13 -26.22 -4.23
N GLU A 185 -8.16 -26.39 -3.36
CA GLU A 185 -8.19 -25.86 -2.00
C GLU A 185 -8.24 -24.32 -2.00
N GLU A 186 -7.60 -23.70 -2.96
CA GLU A 186 -7.59 -22.25 -3.13
C GLU A 186 -8.94 -21.73 -3.61
N LEU A 187 -9.58 -22.43 -4.54
CA LEU A 187 -10.93 -22.09 -4.99
C LEU A 187 -11.95 -22.22 -3.86
N GLU A 188 -11.92 -23.33 -3.11
CA GLU A 188 -12.80 -23.54 -1.96
C GLU A 188 -12.59 -22.45 -0.89
N ALA A 189 -11.35 -22.05 -0.63
CA ALA A 189 -11.02 -20.97 0.30
C ALA A 189 -11.50 -19.60 -0.22
N ALA A 190 -11.33 -19.32 -1.50
CA ALA A 190 -11.80 -18.09 -2.14
C ALA A 190 -13.32 -17.95 -2.06
N ILE A 191 -14.08 -19.01 -2.36
CA ILE A 191 -15.54 -19.01 -2.24
C ILE A 191 -15.96 -18.74 -0.79
N ALA A 192 -15.33 -19.42 0.18
CA ALA A 192 -15.63 -19.21 1.59
C ALA A 192 -15.36 -17.78 2.02
N TYR A 193 -14.25 -17.20 1.55
CA TYR A 193 -13.88 -15.80 1.85
C TYR A 193 -14.90 -14.80 1.30
N LEU A 194 -15.34 -14.96 0.04
CA LEU A 194 -16.37 -14.10 -0.54
C LEU A 194 -17.70 -14.20 0.23
N GLN A 195 -18.11 -15.40 0.66
CA GLN A 195 -19.32 -15.58 1.45
C GLN A 195 -19.28 -14.92 2.82
N GLU A 196 -18.11 -14.85 3.45
CA GLU A 196 -17.92 -14.34 4.79
C GLU A 196 -17.68 -12.81 4.80
N HIS A 197 -16.90 -12.32 3.84
CA HIS A 197 -16.33 -10.96 3.92
C HIS A 197 -16.91 -9.97 2.91
N ALA A 198 -17.62 -10.39 1.85
CA ALA A 198 -18.18 -9.42 0.89
C ALA A 198 -19.18 -8.43 1.51
N ALA A 199 -19.78 -8.79 2.65
CA ALA A 199 -20.62 -7.86 3.43
C ALA A 199 -19.83 -6.63 3.97
N GLU A 200 -18.50 -6.69 4.01
CA GLU A 200 -17.67 -5.51 4.36
C GLU A 200 -17.85 -4.35 3.35
N LEU A 201 -18.22 -4.67 2.09
CA LEU A 201 -18.54 -3.68 1.05
C LEU A 201 -19.79 -2.82 1.37
N GLU A 202 -20.55 -3.17 2.41
CA GLU A 202 -21.68 -2.40 2.91
C GLU A 202 -21.27 -1.23 3.80
N LYS A 203 -20.04 -1.25 4.31
CA LYS A 203 -19.53 -0.23 5.23
C LYS A 203 -19.08 1.01 4.47
N ASP A 204 -18.83 2.09 5.22
CA ASP A 204 -18.14 3.25 4.65
C ASP A 204 -16.69 2.88 4.30
N ILE A 205 -16.14 3.49 3.25
CA ILE A 205 -14.76 3.21 2.79
C ILE A 205 -13.71 3.41 3.89
N SER A 206 -13.97 4.30 4.83
CA SER A 206 -13.11 4.53 5.99
C SER A 206 -13.07 3.37 6.99
N GLU A 207 -14.05 2.46 6.92
CA GLU A 207 -14.22 1.31 7.80
C GLU A 207 -13.76 0.00 7.16
N VAL A 208 -13.68 -0.06 5.83
CA VAL A 208 -13.16 -1.23 5.10
C VAL A 208 -11.64 -1.27 5.29
N SER A 209 -11.11 -2.37 5.80
CA SER A 209 -9.66 -2.53 5.89
C SER A 209 -9.06 -2.83 4.52
N ASP A 210 -7.85 -2.33 4.26
CA ASP A 210 -7.14 -2.60 3.01
C ASP A 210 -6.93 -4.10 2.80
N GLU A 211 -6.57 -4.82 3.87
CA GLU A 211 -6.39 -6.27 3.86
C GLU A 211 -7.64 -7.01 3.39
N VAL A 212 -8.82 -6.66 3.91
CA VAL A 212 -10.08 -7.29 3.50
C VAL A 212 -10.40 -6.98 2.05
N ALA A 213 -10.21 -5.75 1.60
CA ALA A 213 -10.48 -5.35 0.22
C ALA A 213 -9.53 -6.04 -0.77
N GLU A 214 -8.23 -6.15 -0.45
CA GLU A 214 -7.26 -6.89 -1.26
C GLU A 214 -7.58 -8.38 -1.31
N GLU A 215 -7.93 -9.01 -0.19
CA GLU A 215 -8.29 -10.43 -0.15
C GLU A 215 -9.61 -10.71 -0.87
N LEU A 216 -10.60 -9.81 -0.81
CA LEU A 216 -11.81 -9.91 -1.64
C LEU A 216 -11.47 -9.88 -3.13
N THR A 217 -10.55 -9.00 -3.53
CA THR A 217 -10.08 -8.92 -4.92
C THR A 217 -9.39 -10.21 -5.35
N ARG A 218 -8.48 -10.76 -4.53
CA ARG A 218 -7.79 -12.02 -4.81
C ARG A 218 -8.76 -13.19 -4.91
N ALA A 219 -9.68 -13.30 -3.96
CA ALA A 219 -10.68 -14.35 -3.94
C ALA A 219 -11.59 -14.28 -5.17
N LEU A 220 -12.02 -13.08 -5.55
CA LEU A 220 -12.83 -12.86 -6.74
C LEU A 220 -12.11 -13.32 -8.02
N VAL A 221 -10.86 -12.92 -8.21
CA VAL A 221 -10.03 -13.33 -9.36
C VAL A 221 -9.87 -14.86 -9.43
N CYS A 222 -9.68 -15.53 -8.29
CA CYS A 222 -9.61 -17.00 -8.24
C CYS A 222 -10.91 -17.66 -8.67
N VAL A 223 -12.06 -17.16 -8.21
CA VAL A 223 -13.38 -17.69 -8.57
C VAL A 223 -13.66 -17.47 -10.05
N GLU A 224 -13.42 -16.26 -10.58
CA GLU A 224 -13.62 -15.94 -12.00
C GLU A 224 -12.75 -16.82 -12.90
N ALA A 225 -11.48 -17.01 -12.55
CA ALA A 225 -10.59 -17.87 -13.31
C ALA A 225 -11.04 -19.35 -13.34
N ALA A 226 -11.65 -19.84 -12.27
CA ALA A 226 -12.20 -21.18 -12.23
C ALA A 226 -13.50 -21.32 -13.04
N LEU A 227 -14.35 -20.29 -13.03
CA LEU A 227 -15.56 -20.22 -13.88
C LEU A 227 -15.17 -20.21 -15.37
N ASP A 228 -14.16 -19.42 -15.73
CA ASP A 228 -13.63 -19.38 -17.11
C ASP A 228 -13.01 -20.71 -17.55
N ALA A 229 -12.50 -21.51 -16.61
CA ALA A 229 -11.95 -22.83 -16.89
C ALA A 229 -13.04 -23.91 -17.17
N GLY A 230 -14.33 -23.61 -16.97
CA GLY A 230 -15.44 -24.44 -17.39
C GLY A 230 -16.26 -25.07 -16.26
N MET A 231 -16.51 -24.37 -15.18
CA MET A 231 -17.54 -24.74 -14.21
C MET A 231 -18.94 -24.49 -14.83
N ASP A 232 -19.54 -25.54 -15.37
CA ASP A 232 -20.87 -25.52 -16.05
C ASP A 232 -22.05 -25.27 -15.07
N GLU A 233 -23.22 -25.81 -15.31
CA GLU A 233 -24.51 -25.49 -14.67
C GLU A 233 -24.51 -25.32 -13.13
N ALA A 234 -23.63 -26.02 -12.39
CA ALA A 234 -23.46 -25.81 -10.95
C ALA A 234 -22.79 -24.46 -10.61
N GLY A 235 -22.16 -23.80 -11.59
CA GLY A 235 -21.50 -22.52 -11.45
C GLY A 235 -22.43 -21.30 -11.52
N GLU A 236 -23.72 -21.43 -11.89
CA GLU A 236 -24.61 -20.28 -12.09
C GLU A 236 -24.73 -19.41 -10.83
N ALA A 237 -25.07 -19.99 -9.68
CA ALA A 237 -25.17 -19.26 -8.42
C ALA A 237 -23.81 -18.68 -7.95
N LEU A 238 -22.71 -19.39 -8.23
CA LEU A 238 -21.36 -18.91 -7.94
C LEU A 238 -20.97 -17.75 -8.86
N GLY A 239 -21.34 -17.85 -10.15
CA GLY A 239 -21.17 -16.77 -11.12
C GLY A 239 -21.95 -15.52 -10.75
N ASP A 240 -23.21 -15.66 -10.35
CA ASP A 240 -24.03 -14.56 -9.87
C ASP A 240 -23.43 -13.91 -8.64
N MET A 241 -22.93 -14.69 -7.68
CA MET A 241 -22.26 -14.16 -6.49
C MET A 241 -20.98 -13.40 -6.86
N ALA A 242 -20.14 -13.97 -7.72
CA ALA A 242 -18.91 -13.36 -8.17
C ALA A 242 -19.17 -12.04 -8.91
N GLU A 243 -20.18 -11.99 -9.78
CA GLU A 243 -20.58 -10.78 -10.51
C GLU A 243 -20.99 -9.64 -9.57
N GLN A 244 -21.78 -9.94 -8.53
CA GLN A 244 -22.19 -8.91 -7.56
C GLN A 244 -21.00 -8.41 -6.75
N VAL A 245 -20.09 -9.30 -6.31
CA VAL A 245 -18.87 -8.91 -5.61
C VAL A 245 -17.96 -8.11 -6.54
N ARG A 246 -17.85 -8.49 -7.83
CA ARG A 246 -17.09 -7.74 -8.84
C ARG A 246 -17.60 -6.30 -8.97
N GLN A 247 -18.90 -6.11 -9.00
CA GLN A 247 -19.49 -4.76 -9.04
C GLN A 247 -19.12 -3.94 -7.80
N GLY A 248 -19.13 -4.55 -6.61
CA GLY A 248 -18.70 -3.90 -5.38
C GLY A 248 -17.21 -3.57 -5.36
N VAL A 249 -16.37 -4.51 -5.77
CA VAL A 249 -14.92 -4.29 -5.89
C VAL A 249 -14.60 -3.24 -6.97
N ASP A 250 -15.33 -3.23 -8.08
CA ASP A 250 -15.21 -2.20 -9.13
C ASP A 250 -15.57 -0.80 -8.61
N ALA A 251 -16.57 -0.69 -7.75
CA ALA A 251 -16.91 0.59 -7.09
C ALA A 251 -15.79 1.07 -6.17
N LEU A 252 -15.17 0.16 -5.40
CA LEU A 252 -13.97 0.48 -4.61
C LEU A 252 -12.81 0.90 -5.51
N TRP A 253 -12.51 0.11 -6.52
CA TRP A 253 -11.38 0.33 -7.41
C TRP A 253 -11.50 1.62 -8.24
N LYS A 254 -12.66 1.81 -8.93
CA LYS A 254 -12.83 2.91 -9.89
C LYS A 254 -13.23 4.21 -9.26
N GLU A 255 -14.03 4.17 -8.20
CA GLU A 255 -14.68 5.34 -7.62
C GLU A 255 -14.26 5.61 -6.17
N GLY A 256 -13.55 4.69 -5.53
CA GLY A 256 -13.21 4.77 -4.12
C GLY A 256 -14.47 4.77 -3.23
N LYS A 257 -15.47 3.94 -3.58
CA LYS A 257 -16.75 3.87 -2.88
C LYS A 257 -17.13 2.44 -2.55
N THR A 258 -17.76 2.24 -1.42
CA THR A 258 -18.44 0.99 -1.06
C THR A 258 -19.82 0.89 -1.70
N TRP A 259 -20.51 -0.26 -1.56
CA TRP A 259 -21.91 -0.40 -2.02
C TRP A 259 -22.82 0.67 -1.44
N ALA A 260 -22.70 0.95 -0.12
CA ALA A 260 -23.50 1.95 0.56
C ALA A 260 -23.27 3.36 -0.02
N GLU A 261 -22.02 3.74 -0.24
CA GLU A 261 -21.66 5.06 -0.78
C GLU A 261 -21.98 5.20 -2.27
N ALA A 262 -21.95 4.11 -3.01
CA ALA A 262 -22.35 4.07 -4.43
C ALA A 262 -23.86 3.95 -4.65
N GLY A 263 -24.66 3.74 -3.58
CA GLY A 263 -26.11 3.56 -3.68
C GLY A 263 -26.50 2.24 -4.37
N MET A 264 -25.71 1.18 -4.16
CA MET A 264 -25.86 -0.12 -4.85
C MET A 264 -26.71 -1.12 -4.05
N ASP A 265 -27.82 -0.70 -3.45
CA ASP A 265 -28.71 -1.56 -2.64
C ASP A 265 -29.22 -2.79 -3.41
N GLU A 266 -29.48 -2.64 -4.72
CA GLU A 266 -29.93 -3.74 -5.58
C GLU A 266 -28.82 -4.81 -5.78
N VAL A 267 -27.58 -4.37 -5.93
CA VAL A 267 -26.39 -5.24 -6.04
C VAL A 267 -26.19 -6.03 -4.75
N LYS A 268 -26.29 -5.35 -3.61
CA LYS A 268 -26.24 -5.95 -2.29
C LYS A 268 -27.29 -7.04 -2.12
N ALA A 269 -28.57 -6.74 -2.43
CA ALA A 269 -29.66 -7.70 -2.33
C ALA A 269 -29.46 -8.90 -3.25
N ALA A 270 -28.97 -8.68 -4.46
CA ALA A 270 -28.62 -9.76 -5.39
C ALA A 270 -27.46 -10.63 -4.88
N TYR A 271 -26.43 -10.01 -4.28
CA TYR A 271 -25.35 -10.74 -3.62
C TYR A 271 -25.85 -11.62 -2.49
N GLU A 272 -26.72 -11.12 -1.60
CA GLU A 272 -27.27 -11.90 -0.50
C GLU A 272 -28.06 -13.12 -1.01
N ALA A 273 -28.85 -12.93 -2.05
CA ALA A 273 -29.61 -14.02 -2.68
C ALA A 273 -28.69 -15.07 -3.32
N ALA A 274 -27.67 -14.63 -4.07
CA ALA A 274 -26.70 -15.51 -4.71
C ALA A 274 -25.85 -16.26 -3.67
N ARG A 275 -25.40 -15.59 -2.62
CA ARG A 275 -24.67 -16.22 -1.49
C ARG A 275 -25.48 -17.31 -0.81
N ASP A 276 -26.77 -17.07 -0.59
CA ASP A 276 -27.64 -18.08 0.02
C ASP A 276 -27.87 -19.25 -0.93
N ALA A 277 -28.02 -19.01 -2.25
CA ALA A 277 -28.08 -20.06 -3.26
C ALA A 277 -26.78 -20.91 -3.33
N VAL A 278 -25.61 -20.29 -3.24
CA VAL A 278 -24.32 -20.99 -3.15
C VAL A 278 -24.25 -21.87 -1.90
N LYS A 279 -24.75 -21.40 -0.76
CA LYS A 279 -24.81 -22.21 0.48
C LYS A 279 -25.75 -23.40 0.35
N GLU A 280 -26.93 -23.22 -0.24
CA GLU A 280 -27.91 -24.27 -0.45
C GLU A 280 -27.43 -25.31 -1.49
N GLY A 281 -26.79 -24.82 -2.57
CA GLY A 281 -26.25 -25.65 -3.65
C GLY A 281 -24.83 -26.18 -3.43
N TRP A 282 -24.23 -25.98 -2.23
CA TRP A 282 -22.83 -26.32 -1.99
C TRP A 282 -22.38 -27.72 -2.38
N GLN A 283 -23.25 -28.73 -2.23
CA GLN A 283 -22.91 -30.10 -2.58
C GLN A 283 -22.71 -30.27 -4.10
N ASP A 284 -23.52 -29.60 -4.90
CA ASP A 284 -23.43 -29.64 -6.36
C ASP A 284 -22.20 -28.84 -6.84
N ILE A 285 -21.95 -27.68 -6.24
CA ILE A 285 -20.75 -26.87 -6.49
C ILE A 285 -19.47 -27.64 -6.14
N ALA A 286 -19.44 -28.31 -4.99
CA ALA A 286 -18.30 -29.12 -4.59
C ALA A 286 -18.07 -30.34 -5.50
N ALA A 287 -19.14 -30.93 -6.06
CA ALA A 287 -19.02 -31.95 -7.07
C ALA A 287 -18.44 -31.41 -8.39
N ALA A 288 -18.93 -30.26 -8.88
CA ALA A 288 -18.40 -29.58 -10.07
C ALA A 288 -16.93 -29.19 -9.90
N ILE A 289 -16.55 -28.68 -8.74
CA ILE A 289 -15.14 -28.44 -8.39
C ILE A 289 -14.35 -29.74 -8.48
N GLY A 290 -14.90 -30.86 -7.95
CA GLY A 290 -14.26 -32.18 -8.06
C GLY A 290 -14.05 -32.67 -9.50
N GLU A 291 -14.97 -32.36 -10.39
CA GLU A 291 -14.88 -32.71 -11.82
C GLU A 291 -13.85 -31.84 -12.55
N LEU A 292 -13.79 -30.53 -12.23
CA LEU A 292 -12.84 -29.60 -12.83
C LEU A 292 -11.38 -29.99 -12.53
N PHE A 293 -11.13 -30.58 -11.36
CA PHE A 293 -9.77 -30.98 -10.91
C PHE A 293 -9.50 -32.49 -11.04
N SER A 294 -10.31 -33.26 -11.74
CA SER A 294 -10.09 -34.68 -11.98
C SER A 294 -9.33 -34.93 -13.28
#